data_6653b8680edd2ef17faedce7500e8a89
#
_entry.id   6653b8680edd2ef17faedce7500e8a89
#
_cell.length_a   1.000
_cell.length_b   1.000
_cell.length_c   1.000
_cell.angle_alpha   90.00
_cell.angle_beta   90.00
_cell.angle_gamma   90.00
#
_symmetry.space_group_name_H-M   'P 1'
#
loop_
_entity.id
_entity.type
_entity.pdbx_description
1 polymer ?
#
loop_
_entity_poly.entity_id
_entity_poly.type
_entity_poly.pdbx_seq_one_letter_code
_entity_poly.pdbx_strand_id
1 'polypeptide(L)'
;MAQVFFRPFLNFSVGLFLFLSGMLSNSANWNPKKRIIKVLIPYVLWTLIYSTMYNISNPANIPIVFFKNIITGKAAAVMYYIFVYCEFTLLIPLIDRLAKSKFKYYVFLITPIEIVIMRSFPIIMGLEMNKYINIVMSISCLGWFTYFYLGYLLGNKLISINIDSKKIPLLWIISILFQLVEGGGLYYFGYENCGTQLKLTSIISGVLFALMAYNYVIHGTTKNVRGLELLGDNSFGIYFSHLAVMAVINLIPVYTRYVPYPITAVITIVLTTICVLLGKRILGKYSRYLAL
;
A
#
# COMPACT_ATOMS: atom_id res chain seq x y z
N MET A 1 14.98 -9.76 12.93
CA MET A 1 16.13 -9.63 11.99
C MET A 1 15.71 -9.75 10.53
N ALA A 2 15.10 -10.86 10.05
CA ALA A 2 14.73 -11.03 8.63
C ALA A 2 13.91 -9.87 8.05
N GLN A 3 12.95 -9.30 8.80
CA GLN A 3 12.15 -8.16 8.36
C GLN A 3 12.99 -6.89 8.10
N VAL A 4 14.06 -6.66 8.85
CA VAL A 4 14.93 -5.50 8.66
C VAL A 4 15.66 -5.60 7.32
N PHE A 5 16.07 -6.80 6.91
CA PHE A 5 16.81 -7.00 5.67
C PHE A 5 15.93 -7.04 4.41
N PHE A 6 14.79 -7.74 4.43
CA PHE A 6 14.01 -7.97 3.22
C PHE A 6 12.95 -6.89 2.94
N ARG A 7 12.31 -6.35 3.97
CA ARG A 7 11.25 -5.36 3.78
C ARG A 7 11.69 -4.06 3.09
N PRO A 8 12.90 -3.51 3.30
CA PRO A 8 13.35 -2.32 2.59
C PRO A 8 13.20 -2.39 1.07
N PHE A 9 13.43 -3.57 0.48
CA PHE A 9 13.28 -3.80 -0.96
C PHE A 9 11.83 -3.84 -1.44
N LEU A 10 10.85 -3.97 -0.53
CA LEU A 10 9.42 -4.12 -0.82
C LEU A 10 8.59 -2.94 -0.30
N ASN A 11 9.18 -2.07 0.52
CA ASN A 11 8.49 -0.96 1.19
C ASN A 11 7.91 0.09 0.22
N PHE A 12 8.34 0.09 -1.03
CA PHE A 12 7.80 0.99 -2.05
C PHE A 12 6.37 0.65 -2.50
N SER A 13 5.90 -0.57 -2.30
CA SER A 13 4.70 -1.12 -2.96
C SER A 13 3.44 -0.28 -2.74
N VAL A 14 3.05 -0.02 -1.49
CA VAL A 14 1.85 0.79 -1.17
C VAL A 14 2.04 2.24 -1.61
N GLY A 15 3.24 2.81 -1.38
CA GLY A 15 3.61 4.14 -1.85
C GLY A 15 3.47 4.29 -3.35
N LEU A 16 3.89 3.28 -4.14
CA LEU A 16 3.77 3.27 -5.60
C LEU A 16 2.31 3.24 -6.04
N PHE A 17 1.45 2.42 -5.42
CA PHE A 17 0.01 2.41 -5.72
C PHE A 17 -0.63 3.78 -5.45
N LEU A 18 -0.27 4.43 -4.35
CA LEU A 18 -0.78 5.75 -4.03
C LEU A 18 -0.23 6.84 -4.97
N PHE A 19 1.03 6.75 -5.35
CA PHE A 19 1.63 7.61 -6.37
C PHE A 19 0.89 7.50 -7.70
N LEU A 20 0.63 6.29 -8.20
CA LEU A 20 -0.14 6.05 -9.41
C LEU A 20 -1.58 6.56 -9.28
N SER A 21 -2.21 6.34 -8.12
CA SER A 21 -3.55 6.86 -7.83
C SER A 21 -3.59 8.38 -7.88
N GLY A 22 -2.57 9.05 -7.34
CA GLY A 22 -2.40 10.50 -7.42
C GLY A 22 -2.21 10.96 -8.86
N MET A 23 -1.34 10.29 -9.63
CA MET A 23 -1.02 10.61 -11.02
C MET A 23 -2.26 10.54 -11.94
N LEU A 24 -3.16 9.57 -11.68
CA LEU A 24 -4.41 9.39 -12.42
C LEU A 24 -5.58 10.22 -11.86
N SER A 25 -5.34 11.04 -10.83
CA SER A 25 -6.36 11.88 -10.22
C SER A 25 -6.32 13.30 -10.79
N ASN A 26 -7.53 13.87 -11.02
CA ASN A 26 -7.69 15.24 -11.50
C ASN A 26 -8.94 15.85 -10.85
N SER A 27 -8.84 17.14 -10.46
CA SER A 27 -9.96 17.87 -9.85
C SER A 27 -11.09 18.17 -10.84
N ALA A 28 -10.79 18.34 -12.14
CA ALA A 28 -11.78 18.59 -13.18
C ALA A 28 -12.78 17.43 -13.37
N ASN A 29 -12.30 16.18 -13.18
CA ASN A 29 -13.10 14.96 -13.31
C ASN A 29 -13.38 14.30 -11.94
N TRP A 30 -13.46 15.13 -10.89
CA TRP A 30 -13.65 14.64 -9.53
C TRP A 30 -15.07 14.14 -9.30
N ASN A 31 -15.19 12.82 -9.10
CA ASN A 31 -16.43 12.17 -8.70
C ASN A 31 -16.16 11.19 -7.56
N PRO A 32 -16.14 11.68 -6.31
CA PRO A 32 -15.78 10.88 -5.15
C PRO A 32 -16.75 9.72 -4.92
N LYS A 33 -18.06 9.96 -5.07
CA LYS A 33 -19.09 8.93 -4.87
C LYS A 33 -18.84 7.70 -5.74
N LYS A 34 -18.63 7.91 -7.04
CA LYS A 34 -18.39 6.80 -7.99
C LYS A 34 -17.09 6.05 -7.67
N ARG A 35 -16.02 6.78 -7.35
CA ARG A 35 -14.71 6.20 -7.02
C ARG A 35 -14.75 5.40 -5.71
N ILE A 36 -15.35 5.98 -4.66
CA ILE A 36 -15.44 5.36 -3.34
C ILE A 36 -16.34 4.11 -3.37
N ILE A 37 -17.52 4.17 -3.99
CA ILE A 37 -18.40 3.01 -4.11
C ILE A 37 -17.70 1.86 -4.82
N LYS A 38 -16.91 2.14 -5.87
CA LYS A 38 -16.18 1.12 -6.63
C LYS A 38 -15.19 0.32 -5.78
N VAL A 39 -14.62 0.91 -4.74
CA VAL A 39 -13.67 0.22 -3.84
C VAL A 39 -14.32 -0.28 -2.57
N LEU A 40 -15.40 0.35 -2.09
CA LEU A 40 -16.10 -0.06 -0.88
C LEU A 40 -16.89 -1.36 -1.06
N ILE A 41 -17.48 -1.59 -2.23
CA ILE A 41 -18.23 -2.84 -2.48
C ILE A 41 -17.31 -4.06 -2.31
N PRO A 42 -16.17 -4.16 -3.04
CA PRO A 42 -15.21 -5.24 -2.80
C PRO A 42 -14.71 -5.29 -1.37
N TYR A 43 -14.43 -4.14 -0.76
CA TYR A 43 -13.96 -4.06 0.62
C TYR A 43 -14.92 -4.75 1.60
N VAL A 44 -16.24 -4.45 1.51
CA VAL A 44 -17.25 -5.06 2.38
C VAL A 44 -17.33 -6.57 2.17
N LEU A 45 -17.33 -7.03 0.91
CA LEU A 45 -17.41 -8.44 0.59
C LEU A 45 -16.14 -9.20 1.06
N TRP A 46 -14.96 -8.66 0.83
CA TRP A 46 -13.72 -9.28 1.31
C TRP A 46 -13.59 -9.22 2.83
N THR A 47 -14.11 -8.16 3.48
CA THR A 47 -14.18 -8.11 4.94
C THR A 47 -15.06 -9.23 5.50
N LEU A 48 -16.18 -9.55 4.84
CA LEU A 48 -17.03 -10.68 5.21
C LEU A 48 -16.28 -12.01 5.02
N ILE A 49 -15.64 -12.20 3.87
CA ILE A 49 -14.85 -13.41 3.56
C ILE A 49 -13.78 -13.63 4.63
N TYR A 50 -12.95 -12.62 4.93
CA TYR A 50 -11.89 -12.72 5.95
C TYR A 50 -12.45 -12.94 7.35
N SER A 51 -13.52 -12.23 7.73
CA SER A 51 -14.15 -12.41 9.04
C SER A 51 -14.70 -13.83 9.22
N THR A 52 -15.24 -14.42 8.15
CA THR A 52 -15.70 -15.82 8.15
C THR A 52 -14.51 -16.79 8.20
N MET A 53 -13.48 -16.60 7.35
CA MET A 53 -12.31 -17.48 7.32
C MET A 53 -11.61 -17.59 8.67
N TYR A 54 -11.41 -16.46 9.35
CA TYR A 54 -10.66 -16.43 10.62
C TYR A 54 -11.51 -16.79 11.84
N ASN A 55 -12.83 -16.91 11.70
CA ASN A 55 -13.75 -17.25 12.80
C ASN A 55 -14.61 -18.49 12.49
N ILE A 56 -14.17 -19.36 11.59
CA ILE A 56 -14.92 -20.54 11.19
C ILE A 56 -15.15 -21.50 12.36
N SER A 57 -14.25 -21.54 13.35
CA SER A 57 -14.37 -22.33 14.58
C SER A 57 -15.36 -21.74 15.58
N ASN A 58 -15.78 -20.47 15.43
CA ASN A 58 -16.75 -19.83 16.29
C ASN A 58 -17.71 -18.93 15.48
N PRO A 59 -18.66 -19.52 14.73
CA PRO A 59 -19.54 -18.79 13.81
C PRO A 59 -20.39 -17.71 14.48
N ALA A 60 -20.74 -17.88 15.75
CA ALA A 60 -21.53 -16.90 16.50
C ALA A 60 -20.85 -15.51 16.60
N ASN A 61 -19.51 -15.47 16.54
CA ASN A 61 -18.75 -14.22 16.61
C ASN A 61 -18.63 -13.50 15.27
N ILE A 62 -18.93 -14.17 14.14
CA ILE A 62 -18.74 -13.60 12.79
C ILE A 62 -19.40 -12.23 12.63
N PRO A 63 -20.69 -12.01 13.02
CA PRO A 63 -21.34 -10.71 12.85
C PRO A 63 -20.60 -9.59 13.60
N ILE A 64 -20.26 -9.82 14.87
CA ILE A 64 -19.57 -8.82 15.71
C ILE A 64 -18.19 -8.47 15.13
N VAL A 65 -17.43 -9.50 14.76
CA VAL A 65 -16.10 -9.34 14.15
C VAL A 65 -16.19 -8.63 12.80
N PHE A 66 -17.18 -8.95 11.98
CA PHE A 66 -17.43 -8.32 10.69
C PHE A 66 -17.67 -6.81 10.83
N PHE A 67 -18.61 -6.38 11.68
CA PHE A 67 -18.89 -4.97 11.90
C PHE A 67 -17.68 -4.22 12.48
N LYS A 68 -16.96 -4.82 13.43
CA LYS A 68 -15.73 -4.27 13.96
C LYS A 68 -14.68 -4.09 12.86
N ASN A 69 -14.50 -5.09 12.01
CA ASN A 69 -13.51 -5.08 10.94
C ASN A 69 -13.87 -4.07 9.84
N ILE A 70 -15.16 -3.88 9.51
CA ILE A 70 -15.59 -2.83 8.57
C ILE A 70 -15.15 -1.44 9.04
N ILE A 71 -15.30 -1.15 10.35
CA ILE A 71 -14.98 0.18 10.89
C ILE A 71 -13.47 0.38 11.04
N THR A 72 -12.75 -0.68 11.42
CA THR A 72 -11.31 -0.58 11.76
C THR A 72 -10.34 -0.92 10.63
N GLY A 73 -10.83 -1.47 9.51
CA GLY A 73 -9.98 -1.93 8.42
C GLY A 73 -9.07 -3.12 8.77
N LYS A 74 -9.42 -3.89 9.83
CA LYS A 74 -8.55 -4.95 10.40
C LYS A 74 -8.96 -6.37 10.00
N ALA A 75 -9.81 -6.54 9.01
CA ALA A 75 -10.15 -7.89 8.51
C ALA A 75 -8.92 -8.63 7.95
N ALA A 76 -8.04 -7.90 7.28
CA ALA A 76 -6.74 -8.38 6.82
C ALA A 76 -5.75 -7.22 6.83
N ALA A 77 -4.45 -7.52 6.90
CA ALA A 77 -3.39 -6.53 7.08
C ALA A 77 -3.35 -5.43 6.01
N VAL A 78 -3.87 -5.69 4.83
CA VAL A 78 -3.86 -4.75 3.69
C VAL A 78 -5.09 -3.83 3.65
N MET A 79 -6.18 -4.14 4.37
CA MET A 79 -7.47 -3.45 4.24
C MET A 79 -7.46 -1.97 4.62
N TYR A 80 -6.50 -1.52 5.43
CA TYR A 80 -6.32 -0.10 5.78
C TYR A 80 -6.16 0.80 4.55
N TYR A 81 -5.58 0.29 3.46
CA TYR A 81 -5.36 1.05 2.22
C TYR A 81 -6.66 1.61 1.64
N ILE A 82 -7.79 0.92 1.80
CA ILE A 82 -9.09 1.38 1.29
C ILE A 82 -9.51 2.68 1.97
N PHE A 83 -9.26 2.82 3.28
CA PHE A 83 -9.52 4.07 4.01
C PHE A 83 -8.61 5.19 3.50
N VAL A 84 -7.31 4.93 3.41
CA VAL A 84 -6.32 5.88 2.87
C VAL A 84 -6.71 6.35 1.46
N TYR A 85 -7.13 5.42 0.59
CA TYR A 85 -7.59 5.75 -0.75
C TYR A 85 -8.87 6.59 -0.76
N CYS A 86 -9.84 6.27 0.11
CA CYS A 86 -11.08 7.04 0.25
C CYS A 86 -10.80 8.46 0.76
N GLU A 87 -9.93 8.62 1.77
CA GLU A 87 -9.51 9.92 2.27
C GLU A 87 -8.87 10.76 1.16
N PHE A 88 -7.90 10.22 0.42
CA PHE A 88 -7.30 10.93 -0.71
C PHE A 88 -8.33 11.31 -1.78
N THR A 89 -9.27 10.41 -2.08
CA THR A 89 -10.32 10.69 -3.06
C THR A 89 -11.19 11.88 -2.62
N LEU A 90 -11.49 12.01 -1.33
CA LEU A 90 -12.22 13.15 -0.79
C LEU A 90 -11.38 14.43 -0.77
N LEU A 91 -10.08 14.31 -0.51
CA LEU A 91 -9.16 15.43 -0.39
C LEU A 91 -8.68 16.01 -1.73
N ILE A 92 -9.01 15.41 -2.89
CA ILE A 92 -8.56 15.89 -4.21
C ILE A 92 -8.77 17.41 -4.41
N PRO A 93 -9.94 18.02 -4.08
CA PRO A 93 -10.10 19.46 -4.26
C PRO A 93 -9.18 20.32 -3.38
N LEU A 94 -8.88 19.85 -2.16
CA LEU A 94 -7.92 20.51 -1.27
C LEU A 94 -6.50 20.34 -1.80
N ILE A 95 -6.15 19.13 -2.25
CA ILE A 95 -4.85 18.83 -2.85
C ILE A 95 -4.61 19.70 -4.08
N ASP A 96 -5.62 19.89 -4.93
CA ASP A 96 -5.53 20.77 -6.11
C ASP A 96 -5.25 22.23 -5.72
N ARG A 97 -5.94 22.76 -4.71
CA ARG A 97 -5.69 24.10 -4.19
C ARG A 97 -4.26 24.25 -3.65
N LEU A 98 -3.80 23.30 -2.87
CA LEU A 98 -2.43 23.27 -2.32
C LEU A 98 -1.39 23.18 -3.44
N ALA A 99 -1.63 22.33 -4.44
CA ALA A 99 -0.74 22.12 -5.57
C ALA A 99 -0.55 23.37 -6.45
N LYS A 100 -1.56 24.24 -6.50
CA LYS A 100 -1.53 25.53 -7.23
C LYS A 100 -1.07 26.70 -6.36
N SER A 101 -0.90 26.51 -5.06
CA SER A 101 -0.49 27.54 -4.13
C SER A 101 1.03 27.77 -4.11
N LYS A 102 1.45 28.91 -3.53
CA LYS A 102 2.86 29.20 -3.25
C LYS A 102 3.48 28.22 -2.23
N PHE A 103 2.65 27.54 -1.48
CA PHE A 103 3.08 26.58 -0.43
C PHE A 103 3.22 25.14 -0.95
N LYS A 104 3.08 24.89 -2.26
CA LYS A 104 3.06 23.53 -2.84
C LYS A 104 4.22 22.64 -2.43
N TYR A 105 5.41 23.17 -2.18
CA TYR A 105 6.57 22.38 -1.76
C TYR A 105 6.57 22.06 -0.26
N TYR A 106 5.99 22.92 0.58
CA TYR A 106 5.89 22.65 2.02
C TYR A 106 4.92 21.51 2.34
N VAL A 107 4.01 21.21 1.45
CA VAL A 107 3.07 20.08 1.57
C VAL A 107 3.78 18.73 1.68
N PHE A 108 4.98 18.61 1.10
CA PHE A 108 5.81 17.40 1.24
C PHE A 108 6.28 17.15 2.68
N LEU A 109 6.23 18.13 3.56
CA LEU A 109 6.59 17.97 4.97
C LEU A 109 5.51 17.25 5.80
N ILE A 110 4.28 17.11 5.29
CA ILE A 110 3.17 16.48 6.02
C ILE A 110 3.56 15.06 6.45
N THR A 111 4.00 14.21 5.54
CA THR A 111 4.36 12.82 5.86
C THR A 111 5.58 12.70 6.77
N PRO A 112 6.71 13.38 6.52
CA PRO A 112 7.85 13.38 7.45
C PRO A 112 7.47 13.85 8.87
N ILE A 113 6.69 14.92 8.99
CA ILE A 113 6.24 15.44 10.29
C ILE A 113 5.36 14.42 11.00
N GLU A 114 4.38 13.84 10.30
CA GLU A 114 3.53 12.78 10.86
C GLU A 114 4.38 11.61 11.38
N ILE A 115 5.32 11.12 10.57
CA ILE A 115 6.16 9.98 10.97
C ILE A 115 7.03 10.33 12.18
N VAL A 116 7.64 11.51 12.21
CA VAL A 116 8.48 11.91 13.36
C VAL A 116 7.65 12.02 14.63
N ILE A 117 6.56 12.81 14.58
CA ILE A 117 5.78 13.13 15.80
C ILE A 117 4.99 11.92 16.28
N MET A 118 4.34 11.20 15.35
CA MET A 118 3.36 10.20 15.73
C MET A 118 3.92 8.78 15.77
N ARG A 119 5.10 8.55 15.20
CA ARG A 119 5.68 7.20 15.11
C ARG A 119 7.07 7.13 15.73
N SER A 120 8.04 7.92 15.24
CA SER A 120 9.44 7.81 15.69
C SER A 120 9.62 8.33 17.12
N PHE A 121 9.07 9.49 17.45
CA PHE A 121 9.20 10.09 18.77
C PHE A 121 8.62 9.23 19.90
N PRO A 122 7.38 8.69 19.81
CA PRO A 122 6.87 7.81 20.85
C PRO A 122 7.73 6.56 21.08
N ILE A 123 8.27 5.96 19.99
CA ILE A 123 9.15 4.78 20.10
C ILE A 123 10.43 5.12 20.86
N ILE A 124 11.10 6.21 20.47
CA ILE A 124 12.38 6.63 21.07
C ILE A 124 12.18 6.97 22.55
N MET A 125 11.05 7.57 22.90
CA MET A 125 10.74 7.96 24.27
C MET A 125 10.11 6.84 25.12
N GLY A 126 9.92 5.65 24.56
CA GLY A 126 9.30 4.53 25.27
C GLY A 126 7.84 4.78 25.66
N LEU A 127 7.13 5.66 24.92
CA LEU A 127 5.75 6.01 25.22
C LEU A 127 4.80 4.96 24.63
N GLU A 128 3.94 4.40 25.48
CA GLU A 128 2.85 3.53 25.02
C GLU A 128 1.75 4.35 24.37
N MET A 129 1.53 4.09 23.08
CA MET A 129 0.45 4.74 22.33
C MET A 129 -0.91 4.10 22.66
N ASN A 130 -1.91 4.95 22.92
CA ASN A 130 -3.28 4.49 23.13
C ASN A 130 -3.76 3.67 21.90
N LYS A 131 -4.42 2.54 22.17
CA LYS A 131 -4.93 1.60 21.15
C LYS A 131 -5.81 2.28 20.09
N TYR A 132 -6.62 3.26 20.49
CA TYR A 132 -7.52 4.00 19.58
C TYR A 132 -6.72 4.94 18.67
N ILE A 133 -5.69 5.62 19.19
CA ILE A 133 -4.79 6.45 18.42
C ILE A 133 -4.07 5.60 17.37
N ASN A 134 -3.57 4.42 17.75
CA ASN A 134 -2.93 3.49 16.82
C ASN A 134 -3.88 3.03 15.69
N ILE A 135 -5.17 2.86 15.97
CA ILE A 135 -6.16 2.53 14.92
C ILE A 135 -6.31 3.71 13.94
N VAL A 136 -6.56 4.91 14.46
CA VAL A 136 -6.72 6.11 13.62
C VAL A 136 -5.49 6.35 12.75
N MET A 137 -4.30 6.24 13.32
CA MET A 137 -3.05 6.42 12.59
C MET A 137 -2.83 5.35 11.52
N SER A 138 -3.27 4.11 11.74
CA SER A 138 -3.09 3.03 10.78
C SER A 138 -3.91 3.21 9.51
N ILE A 139 -5.03 3.94 9.59
CA ILE A 139 -5.94 4.21 8.46
C ILE A 139 -5.78 5.64 7.89
N SER A 140 -4.98 6.50 8.51
CA SER A 140 -4.77 7.89 8.09
C SER A 140 -3.97 8.00 6.80
N CYS A 141 -4.37 8.89 5.91
CA CYS A 141 -3.62 9.19 4.68
C CYS A 141 -2.36 10.04 4.92
N LEU A 142 -2.18 10.66 6.09
CA LEU A 142 -1.08 11.60 6.35
C LEU A 142 0.30 10.94 6.21
N GLY A 143 0.45 9.71 6.70
CA GLY A 143 1.70 8.94 6.57
C GLY A 143 2.05 8.56 5.12
N TRP A 144 1.12 8.74 4.19
CA TRP A 144 1.27 8.40 2.77
C TRP A 144 1.15 9.61 1.84
N PHE A 145 0.99 10.80 2.41
CA PHE A 145 0.62 12.02 1.67
C PHE A 145 1.63 12.37 0.58
N THR A 146 2.92 12.26 0.89
CA THR A 146 4.01 12.55 -0.05
C THR A 146 3.89 11.76 -1.37
N TYR A 147 3.52 10.48 -1.31
CA TYR A 147 3.40 9.65 -2.51
C TYR A 147 2.25 10.08 -3.41
N PHE A 148 1.06 10.21 -2.83
CA PHE A 148 -0.12 10.62 -3.59
C PHE A 148 0.04 12.03 -4.16
N TYR A 149 0.56 12.94 -3.35
CA TYR A 149 0.77 14.33 -3.73
C TYR A 149 1.79 14.48 -4.86
N LEU A 150 2.91 13.77 -4.79
CA LEU A 150 3.91 13.74 -5.86
C LEU A 150 3.31 13.21 -7.16
N GLY A 151 2.55 12.12 -7.09
CA GLY A 151 1.82 11.58 -8.24
C GLY A 151 0.86 12.59 -8.82
N TYR A 152 0.08 13.29 -7.97
CA TYR A 152 -0.86 14.32 -8.38
C TYR A 152 -0.17 15.49 -9.12
N LEU A 153 0.95 15.98 -8.58
CA LEU A 153 1.72 17.06 -9.20
C LEU A 153 2.26 16.68 -10.59
N LEU A 154 2.82 15.48 -10.72
CA LEU A 154 3.37 14.99 -12.00
C LEU A 154 2.28 14.66 -13.01
N GLY A 155 1.20 13.99 -12.60
CA GLY A 155 0.10 13.63 -13.48
C GLY A 155 -0.64 14.83 -14.05
N ASN A 156 -0.76 15.92 -13.27
CA ASN A 156 -1.37 17.19 -13.70
C ASN A 156 -0.35 18.19 -14.26
N LYS A 157 0.91 17.79 -14.49
CA LYS A 157 2.00 18.62 -15.06
C LYS A 157 2.26 19.91 -14.30
N LEU A 158 2.02 19.92 -12.96
CA LEU A 158 2.22 21.10 -12.10
C LEU A 158 3.68 21.26 -11.66
N ILE A 159 4.49 20.21 -11.83
CA ILE A 159 5.94 20.20 -11.70
C ILE A 159 6.55 19.36 -12.82
N SER A 160 7.80 19.67 -13.16
CA SER A 160 8.66 18.83 -13.99
C SER A 160 9.85 18.40 -13.14
N ILE A 161 10.21 17.14 -13.20
CA ILE A 161 11.39 16.61 -12.52
C ILE A 161 12.41 16.23 -13.60
N ASN A 162 13.53 16.94 -13.60
CA ASN A 162 14.63 16.67 -14.50
C ASN A 162 15.77 16.03 -13.69
N ILE A 163 15.62 14.76 -13.34
CA ILE A 163 16.68 13.97 -12.72
C ILE A 163 17.22 13.02 -13.78
N ASP A 164 18.55 12.97 -13.90
CA ASP A 164 19.22 12.00 -14.76
C ASP A 164 18.76 10.57 -14.40
N SER A 165 18.09 9.93 -15.34
CA SER A 165 17.52 8.59 -15.17
C SER A 165 18.55 7.54 -14.74
N LYS A 166 19.83 7.74 -15.08
CA LYS A 166 20.94 6.86 -14.70
C LYS A 166 21.32 6.97 -13.22
N LYS A 167 21.05 8.11 -12.57
CA LYS A 167 21.39 8.34 -11.15
C LYS A 167 20.32 7.84 -10.19
N ILE A 168 19.05 7.74 -10.62
CA ILE A 168 17.95 7.35 -9.74
C ILE A 168 18.14 5.94 -9.15
N PRO A 169 18.52 4.91 -9.93
CA PRO A 169 18.75 3.57 -9.36
C PRO A 169 19.86 3.55 -8.30
N LEU A 170 20.94 4.30 -8.51
CA LEU A 170 22.01 4.40 -7.52
C LEU A 170 21.51 5.07 -6.24
N LEU A 171 20.79 6.18 -6.35
CA LEU A 171 20.20 6.87 -5.18
C LEU A 171 19.21 5.97 -4.45
N TRP A 172 18.44 5.16 -5.18
CA TRP A 172 17.52 4.19 -4.58
C TRP A 172 18.28 3.12 -3.78
N ILE A 173 19.35 2.55 -4.32
CA ILE A 173 20.19 1.58 -3.60
C ILE A 173 20.78 2.21 -2.33
N ILE A 174 21.30 3.43 -2.42
CA ILE A 174 21.83 4.16 -1.25
C ILE A 174 20.72 4.35 -0.21
N SER A 175 19.50 4.71 -0.63
CA SER A 175 18.36 4.88 0.29
C SER A 175 17.94 3.58 0.99
N ILE A 176 18.13 2.41 0.36
CA ILE A 176 17.94 1.10 0.99
C ILE A 176 18.93 0.91 2.14
N LEU A 177 20.20 1.30 1.99
CA LEU A 177 21.19 1.22 3.06
C LEU A 177 20.77 2.07 4.27
N PHE A 178 20.26 3.28 4.03
CA PHE A 178 19.69 4.10 5.11
C PHE A 178 18.47 3.47 5.77
N GLN A 179 17.60 2.77 5.02
CA GLN A 179 16.50 2.00 5.62
C GLN A 179 16.98 0.87 6.52
N LEU A 180 18.08 0.21 6.17
CA LEU A 180 18.68 -0.84 7.01
C LEU A 180 19.19 -0.25 8.33
N VAL A 181 19.84 0.91 8.28
CA VAL A 181 20.34 1.61 9.48
C VAL A 181 19.17 2.03 10.38
N GLU A 182 18.14 2.71 9.81
CA GLU A 182 16.96 3.14 10.59
C GLU A 182 16.20 1.94 11.16
N GLY A 183 16.01 0.87 10.37
CA GLY A 183 15.36 -0.36 10.81
C GLY A 183 16.15 -1.08 11.91
N GLY A 184 17.48 -1.08 11.82
CA GLY A 184 18.37 -1.62 12.85
C GLY A 184 18.30 -0.83 14.15
N GLY A 185 18.27 0.51 14.08
CA GLY A 185 18.06 1.37 15.23
C GLY A 185 16.73 1.12 15.92
N LEU A 186 15.63 1.07 15.17
CA LEU A 186 14.31 0.76 15.71
C LEU A 186 14.26 -0.65 16.36
N TYR A 187 14.95 -1.63 15.76
CA TYR A 187 15.11 -2.95 16.36
C TYR A 187 15.85 -2.93 17.67
N TYR A 188 16.92 -2.14 17.76
CA TYR A 188 17.70 -1.93 18.99
C TYR A 188 16.85 -1.34 20.11
N PHE A 189 15.93 -0.41 19.79
CA PHE A 189 14.95 0.13 20.74
C PHE A 189 13.76 -0.82 21.04
N GLY A 190 13.80 -2.06 20.60
CA GLY A 190 12.78 -3.08 20.89
C GLY A 190 11.49 -2.94 20.07
N TYR A 191 11.49 -2.16 18.99
CA TYR A 191 10.31 -1.99 18.16
C TYR A 191 10.08 -3.20 17.25
N GLU A 192 9.01 -3.95 17.48
CA GLU A 192 8.71 -5.19 16.76
C GLU A 192 8.52 -4.97 15.24
N ASN A 193 7.92 -3.84 14.84
CA ASN A 193 7.67 -3.51 13.44
C ASN A 193 8.80 -2.68 12.80
N CYS A 194 10.05 -2.93 13.17
CA CYS A 194 11.24 -2.22 12.67
C CYS A 194 11.37 -2.21 11.13
N GLY A 195 10.77 -3.16 10.43
CA GLY A 195 10.70 -3.21 8.96
C GLY A 195 9.54 -2.42 8.33
N THR A 196 8.80 -1.60 9.09
CA THR A 196 7.61 -0.87 8.59
C THR A 196 7.92 0.01 7.37
N GLN A 197 6.89 0.20 6.53
CA GLN A 197 6.94 1.14 5.38
C GLN A 197 6.88 2.61 5.82
N LEU A 198 6.38 2.88 7.02
CA LEU A 198 6.19 4.22 7.56
C LEU A 198 7.40 4.62 8.43
N LYS A 199 8.53 4.80 7.76
CA LYS A 199 9.80 5.32 8.28
C LYS A 199 10.29 6.45 7.37
N LEU A 200 11.12 7.35 7.89
CA LEU A 200 11.63 8.48 7.10
C LEU A 200 12.41 8.02 5.88
N THR A 201 13.32 7.07 6.06
CA THR A 201 14.12 6.53 4.95
C THR A 201 13.28 5.71 3.96
N SER A 202 12.19 5.09 4.41
CA SER A 202 11.25 4.38 3.53
C SER A 202 10.50 5.32 2.60
N ILE A 203 10.17 6.55 3.04
CA ILE A 203 9.57 7.56 2.15
C ILE A 203 10.54 7.89 1.02
N ILE A 204 11.80 8.18 1.35
CA ILE A 204 12.82 8.55 0.37
C ILE A 204 12.99 7.44 -0.66
N SER A 205 13.17 6.20 -0.22
CA SER A 205 13.35 5.07 -1.14
C SER A 205 12.11 4.78 -1.97
N GLY A 206 10.91 4.88 -1.39
CA GLY A 206 9.66 4.69 -2.12
C GLY A 206 9.41 5.79 -3.15
N VAL A 207 9.73 7.06 -2.84
CA VAL A 207 9.69 8.18 -3.78
C VAL A 207 10.68 7.97 -4.92
N LEU A 208 11.92 7.58 -4.63
CA LEU A 208 12.92 7.29 -5.65
C LEU A 208 12.50 6.14 -6.57
N PHE A 209 11.90 5.08 -6.01
CA PHE A 209 11.35 3.98 -6.80
C PHE A 209 10.18 4.44 -7.69
N ALA A 210 9.26 5.25 -7.15
CA ALA A 210 8.14 5.80 -7.92
C ALA A 210 8.63 6.69 -9.07
N LEU A 211 9.67 7.51 -8.85
CA LEU A 211 10.30 8.32 -9.90
C LEU A 211 11.03 7.46 -10.93
N MET A 212 11.66 6.37 -10.53
CA MET A 212 12.28 5.40 -11.43
C MET A 212 11.22 4.76 -12.35
N ALA A 213 10.10 4.31 -11.77
CA ALA A 213 8.98 3.77 -12.52
C ALA A 213 8.36 4.82 -13.47
N TYR A 214 8.18 6.05 -13.02
CA TYR A 214 7.69 7.17 -13.81
C TYR A 214 8.59 7.45 -15.02
N ASN A 215 9.90 7.58 -14.81
CA ASN A 215 10.85 7.80 -15.88
C ASN A 215 10.90 6.64 -16.88
N TYR A 216 10.81 5.40 -16.39
CA TYR A 216 10.75 4.23 -17.26
C TYR A 216 9.53 4.26 -18.19
N VAL A 217 8.36 4.67 -17.68
CA VAL A 217 7.12 4.76 -18.47
C VAL A 217 7.19 5.91 -19.48
N ILE A 218 7.75 7.07 -19.11
CA ILE A 218 7.75 8.26 -19.99
C ILE A 218 8.86 8.20 -21.03
N HIS A 219 10.03 7.68 -20.70
CA HIS A 219 11.21 7.67 -21.57
C HIS A 219 11.58 6.28 -22.08
N GLY A 220 10.97 5.23 -21.54
CA GLY A 220 11.24 3.84 -21.93
C GLY A 220 10.57 3.49 -23.26
N THR A 221 11.28 2.71 -24.08
CA THR A 221 10.65 1.97 -25.16
C THR A 221 9.78 0.89 -24.53
N THR A 222 8.49 1.14 -24.44
CA THR A 222 7.52 0.21 -23.85
C THR A 222 7.42 -1.04 -24.74
N LYS A 223 8.26 -2.03 -24.49
CA LYS A 223 7.97 -3.39 -24.98
C LYS A 223 6.85 -3.92 -24.08
N ASN A 224 5.70 -4.21 -24.70
CA ASN A 224 4.58 -4.82 -23.99
C ASN A 224 5.02 -6.16 -23.40
N VAL A 225 5.14 -6.20 -22.06
CA VAL A 225 5.41 -7.44 -21.34
C VAL A 225 4.07 -8.00 -20.89
N ARG A 226 3.49 -8.89 -21.69
CA ARG A 226 2.14 -9.48 -21.45
C ARG A 226 1.92 -9.94 -20.00
N GLY A 227 2.97 -10.48 -19.34
CA GLY A 227 2.88 -10.90 -17.96
C GLY A 227 2.66 -9.74 -16.99
N LEU A 228 3.32 -8.60 -17.19
CA LEU A 228 3.14 -7.40 -16.36
C LEU A 228 1.78 -6.74 -16.61
N GLU A 229 1.30 -6.72 -17.84
CA GLU A 229 -0.04 -6.24 -18.18
C GLU A 229 -1.11 -7.11 -17.48
N LEU A 230 -0.96 -8.44 -17.57
CA LEU A 230 -1.86 -9.37 -16.88
C LEU A 230 -1.92 -9.12 -15.37
N LEU A 231 -0.77 -8.92 -14.73
CA LEU A 231 -0.70 -8.60 -13.30
C LEU A 231 -1.30 -7.22 -13.00
N GLY A 232 -1.03 -6.23 -13.84
CA GLY A 232 -1.58 -4.88 -13.73
C GLY A 232 -3.11 -4.85 -13.80
N ASP A 233 -3.68 -5.48 -14.82
CA ASP A 233 -5.14 -5.55 -15.04
C ASP A 233 -5.88 -6.33 -13.94
N ASN A 234 -5.17 -7.20 -13.23
CA ASN A 234 -5.72 -8.00 -12.15
C ASN A 234 -5.24 -7.55 -10.76
N SER A 235 -4.46 -6.46 -10.69
CA SER A 235 -3.78 -6.03 -9.47
C SER A 235 -4.73 -5.80 -8.30
N PHE A 236 -5.93 -5.28 -8.55
CA PHE A 236 -6.92 -5.02 -7.49
C PHE A 236 -7.54 -6.30 -6.95
N GLY A 237 -7.79 -7.28 -7.80
CA GLY A 237 -8.22 -8.63 -7.39
C GLY A 237 -7.13 -9.35 -6.59
N ILE A 238 -5.88 -9.28 -7.08
CA ILE A 238 -4.71 -9.84 -6.38
C ILE A 238 -4.54 -9.16 -5.02
N TYR A 239 -4.68 -7.84 -4.94
CA TYR A 239 -4.60 -7.10 -3.70
C TYR A 239 -5.58 -7.59 -2.64
N PHE A 240 -6.84 -7.83 -2.98
CA PHE A 240 -7.83 -8.32 -2.02
C PHE A 240 -7.66 -9.78 -1.64
N SER A 241 -7.23 -10.63 -2.57
CA SER A 241 -7.29 -12.10 -2.40
C SER A 241 -5.99 -12.75 -1.95
N HIS A 242 -4.81 -12.10 -2.13
CA HIS A 242 -3.52 -12.77 -1.87
C HIS A 242 -3.32 -13.24 -0.44
N LEU A 243 -3.84 -12.52 0.57
CA LEU A 243 -3.73 -12.97 1.96
C LEU A 243 -4.66 -14.17 2.25
N ALA A 244 -5.82 -14.24 1.59
CA ALA A 244 -6.68 -15.42 1.69
C ALA A 244 -6.01 -16.64 1.07
N VAL A 245 -5.42 -16.49 -0.12
CA VAL A 245 -4.67 -17.56 -0.78
C VAL A 245 -3.47 -17.97 0.09
N MET A 246 -2.73 -17.03 0.62
CA MET A 246 -1.60 -17.30 1.53
C MET A 246 -2.05 -18.04 2.78
N ALA A 247 -3.19 -17.66 3.38
CA ALA A 247 -3.73 -18.34 4.55
C ALA A 247 -4.07 -19.81 4.25
N VAL A 248 -4.67 -20.07 3.08
CA VAL A 248 -4.98 -21.44 2.63
C VAL A 248 -3.72 -22.26 2.37
N ILE A 249 -2.72 -21.70 1.69
CA ILE A 249 -1.45 -22.40 1.42
C ILE A 249 -0.73 -22.73 2.72
N ASN A 250 -0.77 -21.85 3.70
CA ASN A 250 -0.13 -22.03 5.01
C ASN A 250 -0.77 -23.15 5.85
N LEU A 251 -1.94 -23.69 5.45
CA LEU A 251 -2.50 -24.90 6.06
C LEU A 251 -1.74 -26.17 5.64
N ILE A 252 -0.87 -26.09 4.63
CA ILE A 252 -0.07 -27.23 4.15
C ILE A 252 1.25 -27.27 4.94
N PRO A 253 1.45 -28.22 5.88
CA PRO A 253 2.63 -28.25 6.77
C PRO A 253 3.96 -28.35 6.01
N VAL A 254 3.98 -29.13 4.92
CA VAL A 254 5.18 -29.29 4.07
C VAL A 254 5.59 -27.95 3.44
N TYR A 255 4.62 -27.14 3.01
CA TYR A 255 4.88 -25.83 2.43
C TYR A 255 5.53 -24.88 3.44
N THR A 256 4.95 -24.74 4.63
CA THR A 256 5.46 -23.84 5.67
C THR A 256 6.84 -24.23 6.19
N ARG A 257 7.16 -25.53 6.15
CA ARG A 257 8.43 -26.06 6.68
C ARG A 257 9.58 -25.97 5.67
N TYR A 258 9.32 -26.18 4.38
CA TYR A 258 10.38 -26.38 3.39
C TYR A 258 10.48 -25.31 2.33
N VAL A 259 9.47 -24.43 2.16
CA VAL A 259 9.50 -23.38 1.14
C VAL A 259 9.93 -22.05 1.77
N PRO A 260 11.18 -21.61 1.53
CA PRO A 260 11.68 -20.38 2.11
C PRO A 260 11.15 -19.14 1.39
N TYR A 261 11.14 -18.00 2.09
CA TYR A 261 11.04 -16.71 1.46
C TYR A 261 12.32 -16.45 0.61
N PRO A 262 12.26 -15.92 -0.63
CA PRO A 262 11.10 -15.30 -1.31
C PRO A 262 10.25 -16.22 -2.19
N ILE A 263 10.52 -17.52 -2.26
CA ILE A 263 9.79 -18.48 -3.12
C ILE A 263 8.30 -18.49 -2.75
N THR A 264 7.99 -18.46 -1.46
CA THR A 264 6.60 -18.35 -0.96
C THR A 264 5.86 -17.14 -1.55
N ALA A 265 6.52 -16.00 -1.70
CA ALA A 265 5.91 -14.80 -2.29
C ALA A 265 5.57 -15.02 -3.78
N VAL A 266 6.49 -15.62 -4.54
CA VAL A 266 6.27 -15.92 -5.96
C VAL A 266 5.12 -16.89 -6.14
N ILE A 267 5.10 -17.99 -5.37
CA ILE A 267 4.01 -18.98 -5.39
C ILE A 267 2.68 -18.30 -5.04
N THR A 268 2.65 -17.47 -4.00
CA THR A 268 1.44 -16.74 -3.61
C THR A 268 0.93 -15.85 -4.74
N ILE A 269 1.79 -15.09 -5.40
CA ILE A 269 1.39 -14.21 -6.53
C ILE A 269 0.83 -15.05 -7.68
N VAL A 270 1.51 -16.12 -8.08
CA VAL A 270 1.08 -16.98 -9.19
C VAL A 270 -0.27 -17.62 -8.88
N LEU A 271 -0.42 -18.26 -7.72
CA LEU A 271 -1.67 -18.91 -7.33
C LEU A 271 -2.80 -17.90 -7.16
N THR A 272 -2.53 -16.74 -6.59
CA THR A 272 -3.53 -15.67 -6.47
C THR A 272 -3.98 -15.19 -7.84
N THR A 273 -3.07 -15.00 -8.79
CA THR A 273 -3.41 -14.60 -10.16
C THR A 273 -4.28 -15.65 -10.83
N ILE A 274 -3.95 -16.94 -10.68
CA ILE A 274 -4.78 -18.04 -11.19
C ILE A 274 -6.18 -18.01 -10.55
N CYS A 275 -6.28 -17.84 -9.23
CA CYS A 275 -7.55 -17.74 -8.52
C CYS A 275 -8.40 -16.55 -9.02
N VAL A 276 -7.78 -15.40 -9.26
CA VAL A 276 -8.44 -14.20 -9.80
C VAL A 276 -8.98 -14.48 -11.21
N LEU A 277 -8.18 -15.08 -12.09
CA LEU A 277 -8.59 -15.40 -13.46
C LEU A 277 -9.73 -16.45 -13.49
N LEU A 278 -9.63 -17.48 -12.66
CA LEU A 278 -10.70 -18.48 -12.51
C LEU A 278 -11.96 -17.83 -11.93
N GLY A 279 -11.82 -16.99 -10.91
CA GLY A 279 -12.94 -16.23 -10.34
C GLY A 279 -13.66 -15.35 -11.38
N LYS A 280 -12.89 -14.64 -12.23
CA LYS A 280 -13.45 -13.88 -13.37
C LYS A 280 -14.27 -14.78 -14.31
N ARG A 281 -13.73 -15.94 -14.64
CA ARG A 281 -14.38 -16.88 -15.56
C ARG A 281 -15.68 -17.48 -14.98
N ILE A 282 -15.66 -17.84 -13.69
CA ILE A 282 -16.80 -18.47 -12.99
C ILE A 282 -17.91 -17.44 -12.71
N LEU A 283 -17.54 -16.27 -12.20
CA LEU A 283 -18.49 -15.25 -11.75
C LEU A 283 -18.96 -14.32 -12.88
N GLY A 284 -18.28 -14.30 -14.03
CA GLY A 284 -18.61 -13.45 -15.17
C GLY A 284 -18.81 -11.98 -14.74
N LYS A 285 -19.98 -11.41 -15.04
CA LYS A 285 -20.32 -10.01 -14.71
C LYS A 285 -20.30 -9.68 -13.20
N TYR A 286 -20.42 -10.69 -12.34
CA TYR A 286 -20.41 -10.49 -10.88
C TYR A 286 -18.99 -10.38 -10.30
N SER A 287 -17.95 -10.75 -11.05
CA SER A 287 -16.54 -10.66 -10.63
C SER A 287 -16.16 -9.25 -10.20
N ARG A 288 -16.72 -8.23 -10.82
CA ARG A 288 -16.51 -6.81 -10.48
C ARG A 288 -16.82 -6.46 -9.01
N TYR A 289 -17.75 -7.17 -8.37
CA TYR A 289 -18.10 -6.92 -6.97
C TYR A 289 -17.04 -7.42 -6.01
N LEU A 290 -16.22 -8.38 -6.43
CA LEU A 290 -15.06 -8.87 -5.69
C LEU A 290 -13.74 -8.24 -6.18
N ALA A 291 -13.82 -7.23 -7.04
CA ALA A 291 -12.67 -6.59 -7.69
C ALA A 291 -11.81 -7.57 -8.54
N LEU A 292 -12.36 -8.70 -8.94
CA LEU A 292 -11.70 -9.66 -9.81
C LEU A 292 -11.77 -9.21 -11.27
#